data_d332e435bb8aabb5e3d14462fb8b2d08
#
_entry.id   d332e435bb8aabb5e3d14462fb8b2d08
#
_cell.length_a   1.000
_cell.length_b   1.000
_cell.length_c   1.000
_cell.angle_alpha   90.00
_cell.angle_beta   90.00
_cell.angle_gamma   90.00
#
_symmetry.space_group_name_H-M   'P 1'
#
loop_
_entity.id
_entity.type
_entity.pdbx_description
1 polymer ?
#
loop_
_entity_poly.entity_id
_entity_poly.type
_entity_poly.pdbx_seq_one_letter_code
_entity_poly.pdbx_strand_id
1 'polypeptide(L)'
;MRLSSAIVVFVALTCTVSAQWRYRDPTAPRTADGKVDVKAPPPRTASGTVDLSGIWQTDIKYNFNLGADLKPDDIVMLPGAQALYAERRDNDGKDDPEGFCLPPGFPRVNGVPFPQKIVQLAGTIVILYETRTTFRQIFFDSNHTLANDPQPTWMGYSKGRWEGDTLIVETTGFNDKTWLDDAGHPHSEQMKVTERFRRPSFGQLFVDITIDDPKVYAKPWTVTQAFQLMADGELIEYVCNENNLDVPHLVGK
;
A
#
# COMPACT_ATOMS: atom_id res chain seq x y z
N MET A 1 66.96 23.30 -30.39
CA MET A 1 66.18 22.92 -29.17
C MET A 1 64.75 22.54 -29.60
N ARG A 2 64.40 21.28 -29.60
CA ARG A 2 63.06 20.83 -29.95
C ARG A 2 62.34 20.48 -28.60
N LEU A 3 61.34 21.28 -28.27
CA LEU A 3 60.44 20.96 -27.14
C LEU A 3 59.45 19.83 -27.57
N SER A 4 59.55 18.71 -26.94
CA SER A 4 58.57 17.63 -27.08
C SER A 4 57.46 17.86 -26.05
N SER A 5 56.24 18.18 -26.53
CA SER A 5 55.05 18.29 -25.71
C SER A 5 54.50 16.88 -25.40
N ALA A 6 54.56 16.47 -24.15
CA ALA A 6 53.93 15.25 -23.67
C ALA A 6 52.47 15.55 -23.38
N ILE A 7 51.56 14.89 -24.12
CA ILE A 7 50.11 14.92 -23.86
C ILE A 7 49.84 13.86 -22.81
N VAL A 8 49.47 14.31 -21.61
CA VAL A 8 48.96 13.43 -20.55
C VAL A 8 47.45 13.21 -20.76
N VAL A 9 47.09 12.01 -21.20
CA VAL A 9 45.67 11.61 -21.32
C VAL A 9 45.19 11.17 -19.96
N PHE A 10 44.33 11.98 -19.35
CA PHE A 10 43.62 11.62 -18.13
C PHE A 10 42.42 10.71 -18.49
N VAL A 11 42.54 9.40 -18.29
CA VAL A 11 41.40 8.47 -18.39
C VAL A 11 40.65 8.58 -17.08
N ALA A 12 39.55 9.34 -17.08
CA ALA A 12 38.59 9.34 -15.96
C ALA A 12 37.86 8.01 -15.96
N LEU A 13 38.21 7.10 -15.04
CA LEU A 13 37.38 5.95 -14.69
C LEU A 13 36.12 6.47 -14.00
N THR A 14 35.04 6.57 -14.73
CA THR A 14 33.72 6.77 -14.14
C THR A 14 33.28 5.47 -13.50
N CYS A 15 33.68 5.22 -12.24
CA CYS A 15 33.03 4.21 -11.42
C CYS A 15 31.59 4.69 -11.15
N THR A 16 30.61 4.07 -11.77
CA THR A 16 29.21 4.22 -11.37
C THR A 16 29.08 3.58 -10.00
N VAL A 17 29.15 4.39 -8.94
CA VAL A 17 28.85 3.94 -7.59
C VAL A 17 27.33 3.77 -7.53
N SER A 18 26.84 2.54 -7.64
CA SER A 18 25.46 2.21 -7.28
C SER A 18 25.38 2.26 -5.75
N ALA A 19 24.77 3.29 -5.20
CA ALA A 19 24.60 3.46 -3.76
C ALA A 19 23.57 2.48 -3.17
N GLN A 20 22.84 1.74 -4.00
CA GLN A 20 21.86 0.76 -3.58
C GLN A 20 22.35 -0.65 -3.81
N TRP A 21 21.98 -1.54 -2.89
CA TRP A 21 22.20 -2.99 -3.04
C TRP A 21 21.48 -3.46 -4.31
N ARG A 22 22.18 -4.21 -5.14
CA ARG A 22 21.54 -4.91 -6.25
C ARG A 22 21.02 -6.24 -5.75
N TYR A 23 19.81 -6.22 -5.19
CA TYR A 23 19.14 -7.45 -4.84
C TYR A 23 18.65 -8.14 -6.12
N ARG A 24 18.82 -9.43 -6.18
CA ARG A 24 18.23 -10.29 -7.21
C ARG A 24 17.64 -11.50 -6.50
N ASP A 25 16.33 -11.65 -6.57
CA ASP A 25 15.67 -12.81 -5.99
C ASP A 25 16.16 -14.09 -6.70
N PRO A 26 16.87 -14.99 -5.97
CA PRO A 26 17.38 -16.22 -6.56
C PRO A 26 16.27 -17.24 -6.84
N THR A 27 15.10 -17.08 -6.26
CA THR A 27 13.94 -17.99 -6.39
C THR A 27 12.97 -17.55 -7.48
N ALA A 28 13.08 -16.31 -7.98
CA ALA A 28 12.20 -15.80 -9.01
C ALA A 28 12.36 -16.56 -10.33
N PRO A 29 11.26 -17.06 -10.94
CA PRO A 29 11.30 -17.65 -12.26
C PRO A 29 11.77 -16.63 -13.29
N ARG A 30 12.58 -17.09 -14.26
CA ARG A 30 13.16 -16.20 -15.25
C ARG A 30 12.96 -16.72 -16.66
N THR A 31 12.75 -15.79 -17.57
CA THR A 31 12.71 -16.04 -19.02
C THR A 31 14.12 -16.29 -19.56
N ALA A 32 14.21 -16.75 -20.80
CA ALA A 32 15.50 -17.07 -21.45
C ALA A 32 16.45 -15.87 -21.57
N ASP A 33 15.92 -14.63 -21.60
CA ASP A 33 16.69 -13.39 -21.60
C ASP A 33 17.06 -12.90 -20.17
N GLY A 34 16.78 -13.71 -19.13
CA GLY A 34 17.16 -13.47 -17.75
C GLY A 34 16.26 -12.51 -16.97
N LYS A 35 15.18 -12.02 -17.58
CA LYS A 35 14.17 -11.21 -16.88
C LYS A 35 13.26 -12.07 -16.01
N VAL A 36 12.66 -11.47 -14.99
CA VAL A 36 11.65 -12.17 -14.18
C VAL A 36 10.44 -12.55 -15.05
N ASP A 37 10.04 -13.82 -15.01
CA ASP A 37 8.83 -14.29 -15.66
C ASP A 37 7.61 -14.00 -14.78
N VAL A 38 7.07 -12.81 -14.93
CA VAL A 38 5.87 -12.35 -14.20
C VAL A 38 4.60 -13.14 -14.54
N LYS A 39 4.62 -13.92 -15.65
CA LYS A 39 3.49 -14.75 -16.08
C LYS A 39 3.58 -16.19 -15.57
N ALA A 40 4.70 -16.58 -14.95
CA ALA A 40 4.84 -17.89 -14.33
C ALA A 40 3.70 -18.15 -13.32
N PRO A 41 3.37 -19.40 -13.02
CA PRO A 41 2.38 -19.74 -12.00
C PRO A 41 2.73 -19.09 -10.64
N PRO A 42 1.71 -18.76 -9.81
CA PRO A 42 1.97 -18.23 -8.48
C PRO A 42 2.69 -19.26 -7.61
N PRO A 43 3.65 -18.84 -6.77
CA PRO A 43 4.31 -19.73 -5.83
C PRO A 43 3.32 -20.26 -4.79
N ARG A 44 3.67 -21.39 -4.17
CA ARG A 44 2.87 -21.99 -3.09
C ARG A 44 3.72 -22.20 -1.85
N THR A 45 3.08 -22.05 -0.71
CA THR A 45 3.67 -22.37 0.59
C THR A 45 3.83 -23.90 0.75
N ALA A 46 4.53 -24.32 1.78
CA ALA A 46 4.65 -25.74 2.14
C ALA A 46 3.29 -26.39 2.47
N SER A 47 2.30 -25.63 2.90
CA SER A 47 0.92 -26.09 3.15
C SER A 47 0.07 -26.19 1.88
N GLY A 48 0.61 -25.77 0.72
CA GLY A 48 -0.10 -25.81 -0.57
C GLY A 48 -0.97 -24.57 -0.87
N THR A 49 -1.10 -23.65 0.05
CA THR A 49 -1.78 -22.36 -0.20
C THR A 49 -0.96 -21.48 -1.13
N VAL A 50 -1.61 -20.56 -1.85
CA VAL A 50 -0.89 -19.55 -2.64
C VAL A 50 -0.02 -18.72 -1.71
N ASP A 51 1.24 -18.52 -2.09
CA ASP A 51 2.16 -17.63 -1.37
C ASP A 51 2.01 -16.20 -1.90
N LEU A 52 1.58 -15.29 -1.01
CA LEU A 52 1.41 -13.86 -1.32
C LEU A 52 2.68 -13.05 -1.05
N SER A 53 3.73 -13.68 -0.51
CA SER A 53 4.99 -12.99 -0.16
C SER A 53 5.60 -12.30 -1.37
N GLY A 54 6.22 -11.15 -1.12
CA GLY A 54 6.86 -10.33 -2.13
C GLY A 54 6.76 -8.84 -1.82
N ILE A 55 7.41 -8.04 -2.65
CA ILE A 55 7.30 -6.58 -2.62
C ILE A 55 6.34 -6.17 -3.74
N TRP A 56 5.31 -5.43 -3.38
CA TRP A 56 4.20 -5.11 -4.25
C TRP A 56 3.96 -3.62 -4.33
N GLN A 57 3.59 -3.14 -5.51
CA GLN A 57 3.19 -1.75 -5.72
C GLN A 57 1.95 -1.69 -6.61
N THR A 58 1.03 -0.80 -6.28
CA THR A 58 -0.17 -0.51 -7.07
C THR A 58 -0.06 0.83 -7.79
N ASP A 59 -1.08 1.19 -8.57
CA ASP A 59 -1.16 2.48 -9.26
C ASP A 59 -1.44 3.60 -8.25
N ILE A 60 -0.69 4.69 -8.34
CA ILE A 60 -0.82 5.89 -7.51
C ILE A 60 -2.21 6.55 -7.61
N LYS A 61 -2.98 6.28 -8.67
CA LYS A 61 -4.35 6.83 -8.82
C LYS A 61 -5.23 6.55 -7.61
N TYR A 62 -5.01 5.41 -6.93
CA TYR A 62 -5.77 5.04 -5.74
C TYR A 62 -5.40 5.85 -4.49
N ASN A 63 -4.21 6.48 -4.46
CA ASN A 63 -3.90 7.46 -3.44
C ASN A 63 -4.70 8.74 -3.65
N PHE A 64 -4.80 9.20 -4.89
CA PHE A 64 -5.57 10.40 -5.23
C PHE A 64 -7.08 10.20 -5.07
N ASN A 65 -7.58 9.04 -5.49
CA ASN A 65 -8.99 8.67 -5.35
C ASN A 65 -9.10 7.14 -5.28
N LEU A 66 -9.48 6.61 -4.12
CA LEU A 66 -9.65 5.18 -3.93
C LEU A 66 -10.70 4.60 -4.90
N GLY A 67 -11.73 5.37 -5.22
CA GLY A 67 -12.78 5.01 -6.17
C GLY A 67 -12.48 5.38 -7.63
N ALA A 68 -11.21 5.58 -8.02
CA ALA A 68 -10.84 6.08 -9.36
C ALA A 68 -11.41 5.26 -10.55
N ASP A 69 -11.66 3.97 -10.36
CA ASP A 69 -12.22 3.07 -11.39
C ASP A 69 -13.74 2.88 -11.27
N LEU A 70 -14.38 3.52 -10.30
CA LEU A 70 -15.80 3.41 -10.03
C LEU A 70 -16.57 4.53 -10.74
N LYS A 71 -17.85 4.28 -10.99
CA LYS A 71 -18.77 5.32 -11.46
C LYS A 71 -19.20 6.22 -10.29
N PRO A 72 -19.58 7.48 -10.54
CA PRO A 72 -20.02 8.39 -9.48
C PRO A 72 -21.13 7.82 -8.59
N ASP A 73 -22.05 7.03 -9.15
CA ASP A 73 -23.19 6.45 -8.42
C ASP A 73 -22.83 5.17 -7.64
N ASP A 74 -21.61 4.67 -7.77
CA ASP A 74 -21.15 3.50 -7.01
C ASP A 74 -20.82 3.89 -5.57
N ILE A 75 -20.36 5.12 -5.33
CA ILE A 75 -20.04 5.66 -4.00
C ILE A 75 -21.13 6.66 -3.60
N VAL A 76 -22.09 6.20 -2.79
CA VAL A 76 -23.21 7.04 -2.34
C VAL A 76 -22.99 7.44 -0.89
N MET A 77 -22.49 8.66 -0.68
CA MET A 77 -22.30 9.24 0.64
C MET A 77 -23.61 9.73 1.24
N LEU A 78 -23.74 9.59 2.56
CA LEU A 78 -24.83 10.23 3.32
C LEU A 78 -24.63 11.76 3.37
N PRO A 79 -25.68 12.57 3.57
CA PRO A 79 -25.59 14.03 3.46
C PRO A 79 -24.50 14.70 4.29
N GLY A 80 -24.28 14.22 5.53
CA GLY A 80 -23.20 14.75 6.40
C GLY A 80 -21.80 14.40 5.88
N ALA A 81 -21.61 13.19 5.39
CA ALA A 81 -20.36 12.75 4.77
C ALA A 81 -20.08 13.49 3.47
N GLN A 82 -21.12 13.72 2.65
CA GLN A 82 -21.00 14.50 1.41
C GLN A 82 -20.58 15.95 1.70
N ALA A 83 -21.12 16.57 2.74
CA ALA A 83 -20.73 17.92 3.18
C ALA A 83 -19.27 17.98 3.62
N LEU A 84 -18.83 17.03 4.44
CA LEU A 84 -17.43 16.92 4.89
C LEU A 84 -16.47 16.68 3.72
N TYR A 85 -16.85 15.81 2.78
CA TYR A 85 -16.07 15.57 1.55
C TYR A 85 -15.90 16.84 0.73
N ALA A 86 -16.99 17.61 0.54
CA ALA A 86 -16.95 18.88 -0.19
C ALA A 86 -16.05 19.91 0.52
N GLU A 87 -16.18 20.05 1.85
CA GLU A 87 -15.36 20.94 2.66
C GLU A 87 -13.85 20.62 2.52
N ARG A 88 -13.47 19.35 2.60
CA ARG A 88 -12.07 18.91 2.44
C ARG A 88 -11.50 19.30 1.08
N ARG A 89 -12.29 19.13 0.02
CA ARG A 89 -11.91 19.52 -1.35
C ARG A 89 -11.83 21.03 -1.54
N ASP A 90 -12.82 21.76 -1.01
CA ASP A 90 -12.84 23.23 -1.12
C ASP A 90 -11.69 23.89 -0.35
N ASN A 91 -11.16 23.20 0.64
CA ASN A 91 -10.02 23.61 1.45
C ASN A 91 -8.68 23.05 0.94
N ASP A 92 -8.62 22.57 -0.30
CA ASP A 92 -7.43 22.04 -0.97
C ASP A 92 -6.71 20.93 -0.16
N GLY A 93 -7.44 20.21 0.69
CA GLY A 93 -6.89 19.09 1.48
C GLY A 93 -5.89 19.49 2.57
N LYS A 94 -5.82 20.78 2.96
CA LYS A 94 -4.82 21.28 3.94
C LYS A 94 -4.83 20.55 5.28
N ASP A 95 -5.99 20.00 5.66
CA ASP A 95 -6.16 19.30 6.94
C ASP A 95 -5.96 17.76 6.78
N ASP A 96 -5.45 17.33 5.63
CA ASP A 96 -5.12 15.91 5.42
C ASP A 96 -4.04 15.46 6.41
N PRO A 97 -4.34 14.45 7.27
CA PRO A 97 -3.38 13.97 8.26
C PRO A 97 -2.03 13.52 7.65
N GLU A 98 -2.05 13.03 6.41
CA GLU A 98 -0.83 12.59 5.74
C GLU A 98 0.13 13.73 5.46
N GLY A 99 -0.35 14.94 5.18
CA GLY A 99 0.46 16.14 5.03
C GLY A 99 1.24 16.49 6.31
N PHE A 100 0.75 16.08 7.47
CA PHE A 100 1.41 16.24 8.77
C PHE A 100 2.23 15.02 9.21
N CYS A 101 2.59 14.15 8.30
CA CYS A 101 3.33 12.91 8.57
C CYS A 101 2.64 11.94 9.53
N LEU A 102 1.33 12.04 9.70
CA LEU A 102 0.54 11.04 10.40
C LEU A 102 0.34 9.79 9.50
N PRO A 103 0.05 8.63 10.08
CA PRO A 103 -0.18 7.43 9.27
C PRO A 103 -1.33 7.64 8.27
N PRO A 104 -1.19 7.18 7.01
CA PRO A 104 -2.28 7.29 6.02
C PRO A 104 -3.52 6.48 6.42
N GLY A 105 -3.35 5.51 7.30
CA GLY A 105 -4.40 4.58 7.68
C GLY A 105 -4.70 3.54 6.60
N PHE A 106 -5.54 2.58 6.96
CA PHE A 106 -5.98 1.55 6.03
C PHE A 106 -7.44 1.84 5.60
N PRO A 107 -7.81 1.73 4.29
CA PRO A 107 -7.04 1.11 3.20
C PRO A 107 -6.15 2.07 2.39
N ARG A 108 -6.12 3.38 2.67
CA ARG A 108 -5.34 4.38 1.92
C ARG A 108 -3.88 4.00 1.74
N VAL A 109 -3.24 3.43 2.78
CA VAL A 109 -1.84 3.02 2.76
C VAL A 109 -1.48 2.12 1.57
N ASN A 110 -2.43 1.35 1.06
CA ASN A 110 -2.21 0.50 -0.11
C ASN A 110 -2.04 1.30 -1.41
N GLY A 111 -2.62 2.49 -1.51
CA GLY A 111 -2.60 3.33 -2.72
C GLY A 111 -1.44 4.34 -2.78
N VAL A 112 -0.73 4.56 -1.67
CA VAL A 112 0.41 5.50 -1.65
C VAL A 112 1.52 5.06 -2.62
N PRO A 113 2.31 5.98 -3.18
CA PRO A 113 3.31 5.68 -4.23
C PRO A 113 4.57 4.99 -3.70
N PHE A 114 4.44 4.22 -2.64
CA PHE A 114 5.52 3.47 -2.00
C PHE A 114 5.19 1.98 -1.98
N PRO A 115 6.20 1.10 -2.13
CA PRO A 115 5.96 -0.33 -2.11
C PRO A 115 5.59 -0.84 -0.72
N GLN A 116 4.95 -2.00 -0.72
CA GLN A 116 4.66 -2.78 0.48
C GLN A 116 5.25 -4.19 0.35
N LYS A 117 5.72 -4.75 1.45
CA LYS A 117 6.26 -6.11 1.51
C LYS A 117 5.31 -7.00 2.30
N ILE A 118 4.77 -8.01 1.63
CA ILE A 118 3.98 -9.06 2.27
C ILE A 118 4.94 -10.18 2.72
N VAL A 119 4.85 -10.56 3.98
CA VAL A 119 5.56 -11.69 4.59
C VAL A 119 4.51 -12.67 5.11
N GLN A 120 4.34 -13.79 4.41
CA GLN A 120 3.38 -14.82 4.77
C GLN A 120 4.03 -15.88 5.63
N LEU A 121 3.51 -16.06 6.85
CA LEU A 121 3.90 -17.06 7.82
C LEU A 121 2.75 -18.04 8.05
N ALA A 122 3.00 -19.14 8.77
CA ALA A 122 1.99 -20.18 8.97
C ALA A 122 0.71 -19.71 9.68
N GLY A 123 0.82 -18.80 10.65
CA GLY A 123 -0.31 -18.33 11.48
C GLY A 123 -0.65 -16.85 11.31
N THR A 124 0.11 -16.12 10.52
CA THR A 124 -0.07 -14.68 10.35
C THR A 124 0.55 -14.19 9.04
N ILE A 125 0.00 -13.11 8.50
CA ILE A 125 0.65 -12.32 7.46
C ILE A 125 1.02 -10.97 8.06
N VAL A 126 2.26 -10.54 7.80
CA VAL A 126 2.72 -9.19 8.11
C VAL A 126 2.92 -8.43 6.81
N ILE A 127 2.30 -7.26 6.72
CA ILE A 127 2.52 -6.33 5.62
C ILE A 127 3.32 -5.15 6.17
N LEU A 128 4.50 -4.97 5.63
CA LEU A 128 5.39 -3.84 5.93
C LEU A 128 5.19 -2.79 4.83
N TYR A 129 4.92 -1.57 5.20
CA TYR A 129 4.79 -0.45 4.27
C TYR A 129 6.03 0.43 4.37
N GLU A 130 6.62 0.76 3.24
CA GLU A 130 7.75 1.69 3.20
C GLU A 130 7.33 3.07 3.72
N THR A 131 6.14 3.51 3.34
CA THR A 131 5.58 4.77 3.82
C THR A 131 5.38 4.76 5.33
N ARG A 132 5.85 5.84 6.01
CA ARG A 132 5.69 6.05 7.46
C ARG A 132 6.18 4.90 8.34
N THR A 133 7.03 3.99 7.82
CA THR A 133 7.52 2.81 8.55
C THR A 133 6.41 2.05 9.29
N THR A 134 5.24 1.96 8.67
CA THR A 134 4.07 1.35 9.29
C THR A 134 3.95 -0.12 8.90
N PHE A 135 3.18 -0.87 9.65
CA PHE A 135 2.94 -2.28 9.38
C PHE A 135 1.50 -2.68 9.72
N ARG A 136 1.09 -3.82 9.18
CA ARG A 136 -0.20 -4.44 9.45
C ARG A 136 -0.02 -5.92 9.71
N GLN A 137 -0.76 -6.48 10.65
CA GLN A 137 -0.78 -7.90 10.97
C GLN A 137 -2.16 -8.48 10.68
N ILE A 138 -2.19 -9.63 10.00
CA ILE A 138 -3.41 -10.37 9.68
C ILE A 138 -3.29 -11.73 10.37
N PHE A 139 -4.17 -12.01 11.31
CA PHE A 139 -4.14 -13.24 12.12
C PHE A 139 -5.13 -14.26 11.60
N PHE A 140 -4.72 -15.52 11.54
CA PHE A 140 -5.57 -16.66 11.13
C PHE A 140 -6.12 -17.42 12.33
N ASP A 141 -5.58 -17.20 13.52
CA ASP A 141 -6.00 -17.90 14.73
C ASP A 141 -7.37 -17.39 15.21
N SER A 142 -8.33 -18.32 15.37
CA SER A 142 -9.64 -18.03 15.95
C SER A 142 -9.54 -17.60 17.43
N ASN A 143 -8.47 -17.99 18.13
CA ASN A 143 -8.22 -17.62 19.52
C ASN A 143 -7.59 -16.22 19.65
N HIS A 144 -7.09 -15.64 18.55
CA HIS A 144 -6.64 -14.26 18.55
C HIS A 144 -7.87 -13.34 18.55
N THR A 145 -8.38 -13.04 19.73
CA THR A 145 -9.53 -12.17 19.93
C THR A 145 -9.08 -10.78 20.38
N LEU A 146 -9.79 -9.77 19.92
CA LEU A 146 -9.62 -8.42 20.46
C LEU A 146 -10.02 -8.41 21.94
N ALA A 147 -9.43 -7.49 22.70
CA ALA A 147 -9.92 -7.18 24.04
C ALA A 147 -11.41 -6.79 24.00
N ASN A 148 -12.09 -6.82 25.14
CA ASN A 148 -13.52 -6.46 25.22
C ASN A 148 -13.76 -4.99 24.82
N ASP A 149 -12.74 -4.13 24.94
CA ASP A 149 -12.78 -2.71 24.55
C ASP A 149 -11.44 -2.35 23.85
N PRO A 150 -11.26 -2.76 22.57
CA PRO A 150 -10.03 -2.49 21.86
C PRO A 150 -9.96 -1.00 21.50
N GLN A 151 -8.83 -0.38 21.77
CA GLN A 151 -8.61 1.00 21.34
C GLN A 151 -8.59 1.09 19.82
N PRO A 152 -9.32 2.02 19.19
CA PRO A 152 -9.27 2.23 17.74
C PRO A 152 -7.85 2.57 17.25
N THR A 153 -7.46 2.01 16.11
CA THR A 153 -6.12 2.19 15.53
C THR A 153 -6.18 2.71 14.10
N TRP A 154 -5.06 3.21 13.60
CA TRP A 154 -4.93 3.69 12.23
C TRP A 154 -5.11 2.59 11.18
N MET A 155 -4.65 1.38 11.50
CA MET A 155 -4.64 0.24 10.57
C MET A 155 -5.76 -0.76 10.84
N GLY A 156 -6.54 -0.54 11.91
CA GLY A 156 -7.54 -1.49 12.37
C GLY A 156 -6.93 -2.82 12.86
N TYR A 157 -7.80 -3.79 13.09
CA TYR A 157 -7.48 -5.15 13.51
C TYR A 157 -7.98 -6.13 12.45
N SER A 158 -7.08 -6.95 11.91
CA SER A 158 -7.35 -7.79 10.75
C SER A 158 -7.34 -9.26 11.09
N LYS A 159 -8.39 -9.96 10.65
CA LYS A 159 -8.49 -11.43 10.68
C LYS A 159 -8.57 -11.96 9.26
N GLY A 160 -7.82 -13.02 9.00
CA GLY A 160 -7.78 -13.70 7.71
C GLY A 160 -8.33 -15.10 7.74
N ARG A 161 -8.86 -15.55 6.61
CA ARG A 161 -9.18 -16.95 6.33
C ARG A 161 -8.93 -17.25 4.85
N TRP A 162 -8.56 -18.47 4.55
CA TRP A 162 -8.40 -18.93 3.18
C TRP A 162 -9.69 -19.57 2.65
N GLU A 163 -10.08 -19.19 1.45
CA GLU A 163 -11.15 -19.80 0.68
C GLU A 163 -10.55 -20.30 -0.66
N GLY A 164 -10.06 -21.55 -0.68
CA GLY A 164 -9.25 -22.04 -1.79
C GLY A 164 -7.96 -21.23 -1.94
N ASP A 165 -7.72 -20.66 -3.11
CA ASP A 165 -6.55 -19.81 -3.41
C ASP A 165 -6.80 -18.31 -3.13
N THR A 166 -7.92 -17.96 -2.52
CA THR A 166 -8.26 -16.57 -2.17
C THR A 166 -8.12 -16.37 -0.66
N LEU A 167 -7.34 -15.37 -0.26
CA LEU A 167 -7.30 -14.92 1.12
C LEU A 167 -8.40 -13.87 1.32
N ILE A 168 -9.26 -14.11 2.30
CA ILE A 168 -10.27 -13.15 2.76
C ILE A 168 -9.76 -12.52 4.05
N VAL A 169 -9.79 -11.21 4.13
CA VAL A 169 -9.39 -10.45 5.33
C VAL A 169 -10.52 -9.51 5.73
N GLU A 170 -10.91 -9.57 6.99
CA GLU A 170 -11.88 -8.66 7.59
C GLU A 170 -11.15 -7.76 8.60
N THR A 171 -11.34 -6.44 8.47
CA THR A 171 -10.67 -5.44 9.32
C THR A 171 -11.71 -4.51 9.92
N THR A 172 -11.61 -4.30 11.24
CA THR A 172 -12.46 -3.42 12.05
C THR A 172 -11.60 -2.68 13.07
N GLY A 173 -12.22 -1.80 13.90
CA GLY A 173 -11.51 -1.12 14.97
C GLY A 173 -10.60 0.01 14.47
N PHE A 174 -11.05 0.71 13.46
CA PHE A 174 -10.38 1.92 12.96
C PHE A 174 -10.66 3.12 13.88
N ASN A 175 -9.68 4.03 13.99
CA ASN A 175 -9.98 5.39 14.44
C ASN A 175 -10.54 6.19 13.25
N ASP A 176 -11.15 7.35 13.52
CA ASP A 176 -11.74 8.25 12.50
C ASP A 176 -10.78 9.36 12.04
N LYS A 177 -9.46 9.18 12.28
CA LYS A 177 -8.45 10.22 12.12
C LYS A 177 -7.80 10.26 10.74
N THR A 178 -8.23 9.40 9.81
CA THR A 178 -7.67 9.33 8.46
C THR A 178 -8.72 9.67 7.39
N TRP A 179 -8.23 9.86 6.18
CA TRP A 179 -9.05 9.93 4.98
C TRP A 179 -8.81 8.65 4.17
N LEU A 180 -9.78 8.23 3.37
CA LEU A 180 -9.61 7.05 2.50
C LEU A 180 -8.70 7.31 1.29
N ASP A 181 -8.50 8.59 0.94
CA ASP A 181 -7.69 9.07 -0.19
C ASP A 181 -7.47 10.58 -0.12
N ASP A 182 -6.65 11.12 -1.05
CA ASP A 182 -6.38 12.56 -1.15
C ASP A 182 -7.62 13.36 -1.58
N ALA A 183 -8.60 12.72 -2.24
CA ALA A 183 -9.86 13.37 -2.59
C ALA A 183 -10.68 13.73 -1.34
N GLY A 184 -10.38 13.14 -0.18
CA GLY A 184 -11.01 13.47 1.08
C GLY A 184 -12.18 12.58 1.47
N HIS A 185 -12.34 11.39 0.87
CA HIS A 185 -13.40 10.46 1.25
C HIS A 185 -13.32 10.13 2.74
N PRO A 186 -14.40 10.40 3.50
CA PRO A 186 -14.42 10.18 4.93
C PRO A 186 -14.70 8.71 5.28
N HIS A 187 -14.38 8.35 6.51
CA HIS A 187 -14.87 7.16 7.18
C HIS A 187 -15.12 7.43 8.66
N SER A 188 -15.78 6.51 9.33
CA SER A 188 -16.01 6.53 10.78
C SER A 188 -15.35 5.34 11.47
N GLU A 189 -15.38 5.33 12.81
CA GLU A 189 -14.93 4.18 13.61
C GLU A 189 -15.78 2.91 13.39
N GLN A 190 -16.97 3.03 12.77
CA GLN A 190 -17.81 1.88 12.43
C GLN A 190 -17.45 1.23 11.10
N MET A 191 -16.47 1.79 10.39
CA MET A 191 -16.01 1.21 9.14
C MET A 191 -15.56 -0.23 9.32
N LYS A 192 -15.98 -1.07 8.38
CA LYS A 192 -15.48 -2.43 8.15
C LYS A 192 -14.90 -2.50 6.77
N VAL A 193 -13.75 -3.13 6.64
CA VAL A 193 -13.13 -3.39 5.35
C VAL A 193 -12.99 -4.88 5.16
N THR A 194 -13.50 -5.37 4.01
CA THR A 194 -13.30 -6.75 3.59
C THR A 194 -12.42 -6.77 2.36
N GLU A 195 -11.33 -7.52 2.42
CA GLU A 195 -10.42 -7.69 1.29
C GLU A 195 -10.43 -9.12 0.78
N ARG A 196 -10.23 -9.27 -0.54
CA ARG A 196 -10.07 -10.56 -1.21
C ARG A 196 -8.80 -10.53 -2.05
N PHE A 197 -7.75 -11.17 -1.55
CA PHE A 197 -6.45 -11.27 -2.22
C PHE A 197 -6.45 -12.46 -3.17
N ARG A 198 -6.07 -12.21 -4.42
CA ARG A 198 -5.95 -13.23 -5.47
C ARG A 198 -4.64 -13.02 -6.22
N ARG A 199 -3.78 -14.02 -6.24
CA ARG A 199 -2.49 -14.00 -6.98
C ARG A 199 -2.57 -14.98 -8.15
N PRO A 200 -3.00 -14.56 -9.35
CA PRO A 200 -3.17 -15.45 -10.50
C PRO A 200 -1.85 -15.84 -11.17
N SER A 201 -0.78 -15.06 -10.98
CA SER A 201 0.55 -15.34 -11.53
C SER A 201 1.65 -14.89 -10.58
N PHE A 202 2.89 -15.19 -10.92
CA PHE A 202 4.05 -14.81 -10.13
C PHE A 202 4.10 -13.28 -9.89
N GLY A 203 3.85 -12.49 -10.93
CA GLY A 203 4.01 -11.04 -10.91
C GLY A 203 2.76 -10.22 -10.65
N GLN A 204 1.57 -10.84 -10.48
CA GLN A 204 0.31 -10.12 -10.32
C GLN A 204 -0.42 -10.51 -9.03
N LEU A 205 -0.91 -9.49 -8.32
CA LEU A 205 -1.78 -9.64 -7.17
C LEU A 205 -2.97 -8.69 -7.34
N PHE A 206 -4.19 -9.19 -7.20
CA PHE A 206 -5.40 -8.38 -7.16
C PHE A 206 -5.99 -8.40 -5.76
N VAL A 207 -6.44 -7.24 -5.30
CA VAL A 207 -7.11 -7.10 -4.02
C VAL A 207 -8.43 -6.37 -4.25
N ASP A 208 -9.55 -7.07 -4.06
CA ASP A 208 -10.85 -6.43 -4.00
C ASP A 208 -11.04 -5.90 -2.58
N ILE A 209 -11.29 -4.61 -2.44
CA ILE A 209 -11.43 -3.89 -1.16
C ILE A 209 -12.87 -3.39 -1.09
N THR A 210 -13.64 -3.95 -0.17
CA THR A 210 -15.03 -3.53 0.10
C THR A 210 -15.04 -2.66 1.34
N ILE A 211 -15.53 -1.45 1.21
CA ILE A 211 -15.77 -0.49 2.29
C ILE A 211 -17.24 -0.58 2.69
N ASP A 212 -17.48 -0.86 3.97
CA ASP A 212 -18.81 -0.88 4.59
C ASP A 212 -18.78 0.03 5.82
N ASP A 213 -19.33 1.23 5.67
CA ASP A 213 -19.45 2.21 6.77
C ASP A 213 -20.85 2.84 6.73
N PRO A 214 -21.79 2.31 7.51
CA PRO A 214 -23.18 2.75 7.48
C PRO A 214 -23.41 4.17 8.04
N LYS A 215 -22.41 4.77 8.70
CA LYS A 215 -22.47 6.17 9.13
C LYS A 215 -22.07 7.15 8.03
N VAL A 216 -21.39 6.65 7.01
CA VAL A 216 -20.79 7.48 5.95
C VAL A 216 -21.42 7.19 4.59
N TYR A 217 -21.65 5.93 4.26
CA TYR A 217 -22.15 5.48 2.96
C TYR A 217 -23.50 4.80 3.07
N ALA A 218 -24.38 5.07 2.10
CA ALA A 218 -25.71 4.48 2.03
C ALA A 218 -25.68 2.99 1.67
N LYS A 219 -24.61 2.52 1.06
CA LYS A 219 -24.36 1.11 0.69
C LYS A 219 -22.85 0.82 0.71
N PRO A 220 -22.44 -0.42 0.94
CA PRO A 220 -21.05 -0.83 0.72
C PRO A 220 -20.63 -0.62 -0.72
N TRP A 221 -19.34 -0.32 -0.95
CA TRP A 221 -18.76 -0.19 -2.26
C TRP A 221 -17.41 -0.91 -2.33
N THR A 222 -17.03 -1.37 -3.53
CA THR A 222 -15.84 -2.20 -3.73
C THR A 222 -14.99 -1.65 -4.84
N VAL A 223 -13.68 -1.58 -4.60
CA VAL A 223 -12.65 -1.29 -5.59
C VAL A 223 -11.70 -2.47 -5.73
N THR A 224 -11.22 -2.71 -6.95
CA THR A 224 -10.18 -3.72 -7.20
C THR A 224 -8.85 -3.01 -7.47
N GLN A 225 -7.87 -3.21 -6.59
CA GLN A 225 -6.51 -2.75 -6.82
C GLN A 225 -5.67 -3.86 -7.43
N ALA A 226 -4.94 -3.53 -8.51
CA ALA A 226 -3.98 -4.41 -9.14
C ALA A 226 -2.57 -4.04 -8.68
N PHE A 227 -1.86 -5.01 -8.11
CA PHE A 227 -0.48 -4.86 -7.67
C PHE A 227 0.46 -5.60 -8.61
N GLN A 228 1.63 -5.02 -8.83
CA GLN A 228 2.71 -5.62 -9.58
C GLN A 228 3.87 -5.95 -8.65
N LEU A 229 4.48 -7.11 -8.87
CA LEU A 229 5.61 -7.57 -8.08
C LEU A 229 6.88 -6.82 -8.48
N MET A 230 7.59 -6.30 -7.48
CA MET A 230 8.94 -5.78 -7.58
C MET A 230 9.94 -6.86 -7.16
N ALA A 231 10.11 -7.88 -8.00
CA ALA A 231 10.82 -9.12 -7.63
C ALA A 231 12.29 -8.88 -7.25
N ASP A 232 12.96 -7.95 -7.90
CA ASP A 232 14.37 -7.60 -7.64
C ASP A 232 14.49 -6.28 -6.85
N GLY A 233 13.46 -5.92 -6.07
CA GLY A 233 13.40 -4.73 -5.22
C GLY A 233 13.56 -5.06 -3.74
N GLU A 234 13.81 -4.03 -2.96
CA GLU A 234 13.79 -4.04 -1.50
C GLU A 234 13.04 -2.82 -1.00
N LEU A 235 12.48 -2.90 0.23
CA LEU A 235 11.99 -1.70 0.91
C LEU A 235 13.16 -0.86 1.34
N ILE A 236 13.04 0.45 1.20
CA ILE A 236 14.01 1.42 1.72
C ILE A 236 13.44 2.11 2.96
N GLU A 237 14.30 2.72 3.73
CA GLU A 237 13.88 3.53 4.86
C GLU A 237 13.26 4.85 4.35
N TYR A 238 12.11 5.20 4.88
CA TYR A 238 11.42 6.45 4.61
C TYR A 238 11.00 7.14 5.91
N VAL A 239 11.54 8.33 6.15
CA VAL A 239 11.22 9.15 7.32
C VAL A 239 10.53 10.42 6.86
N CYS A 240 9.22 10.48 7.02
CA CYS A 240 8.38 11.57 6.52
C CYS A 240 8.80 12.96 7.05
N ASN A 241 9.21 13.05 8.32
CA ASN A 241 9.61 14.33 8.94
C ASN A 241 11.02 14.77 8.56
N GLU A 242 11.82 13.91 7.91
CA GLU A 242 13.16 14.27 7.49
C GLU A 242 13.10 15.25 6.33
N ASN A 243 13.58 16.48 6.55
CA ASN A 243 13.53 17.58 5.58
C ASN A 243 12.11 17.98 5.10
N ASN A 244 11.07 17.68 5.87
CA ASN A 244 9.71 18.12 5.53
C ASN A 244 9.56 19.63 5.69
N LEU A 245 9.67 20.35 4.59
CA LEU A 245 9.50 21.81 4.52
C LEU A 245 8.09 22.21 4.09
N ASP A 246 7.21 21.26 3.82
CA ASP A 246 5.89 21.52 3.22
C ASP A 246 4.83 21.95 4.24
N VAL A 247 4.97 21.56 5.51
CA VAL A 247 3.97 21.88 6.55
C VAL A 247 3.60 23.37 6.61
N PRO A 248 4.55 24.33 6.56
CA PRO A 248 4.22 25.76 6.55
C PRO A 248 3.50 26.23 5.28
N HIS A 249 3.52 25.42 4.22
CA HIS A 249 2.92 25.71 2.91
C HIS A 249 1.56 25.02 2.71
N LEU A 250 1.08 24.22 3.67
CA LEU A 250 -0.26 23.63 3.65
C LEU A 250 -1.28 24.72 3.98
N VAL A 251 -1.64 25.47 2.96
CA VAL A 251 -2.59 26.58 3.04
C VAL A 251 -3.89 26.19 2.34
N GLY A 252 -5.02 26.33 3.06
CA GLY A 252 -6.34 26.25 2.45
C GLY A 252 -6.80 27.61 1.91
N LYS A 253 -7.91 27.57 1.18
CA LYS A 253 -8.60 28.80 0.74
C LYS A 253 -9.28 29.49 1.89
#